data_8f38d805e767e3ec7b911494a0baf3ee
#
_entry.id   8f38d805e767e3ec7b911494a0baf3ee
#
_cell.length_a   1.000
_cell.length_b   1.000
_cell.length_c   1.000
_cell.angle_alpha   90.00
_cell.angle_beta   90.00
_cell.angle_gamma   90.00
#
_symmetry.space_group_name_H-M   'P 1'
#
loop_
_entity.id
_entity.type
_entity.pdbx_description
1 polymer ?
#
loop_
_entity_poly.entity_id
_entity_poly.type
_entity_poly.pdbx_seq_one_letter_code
_entity_poly.pdbx_strand_id
1 'polypeptide(L)'
;MVEIRLPHSEFHDLGDVIRFVWRETLYADFPKREVERVIHKKYRVFPEISARDGALVIDKDYEKVEGFITLYIQNNLGALLRNRYTKRKVLYVHEGLDVPLLGYNAFGLIDRGTNLIQIRGVSGCNLSCIFCSVDEGPYSRTRRLDYVVDVDYLMKWFDDVARIKGRGLEAHLDGQGEPLIYPFRVELVQALREHPNVSVISMQSNGTLLTDKLVEELAEAGLDRVNLSIHSLDPDKAKMLMGMKSYDLEHVLDMAESLVNAGIDVLIAPVIIFGINDDEAEAFIEFARKIGAGKRWPALGFQNYIPYKFGRNPTIAKVKPFKEFYAWLRNLEERTGMKPLVLKPSHFGMERRDFIPLTFRPGEVVKAEVVLPGRIEGEMLAKARNRLIEVVGTRAEVGDRIRVRIVRTRHGIYIGTEV
;
A
#
# COMPACT_ATOMS: atom_id res chain seq x y z
N MET A 1 -17.58 -6.21 -36.53
CA MET A 1 -16.51 -5.80 -35.58
C MET A 1 -17.17 -5.40 -34.27
N VAL A 2 -16.71 -5.92 -33.16
CA VAL A 2 -17.19 -5.59 -31.81
C VAL A 2 -16.05 -5.00 -31.01
N GLU A 3 -16.30 -3.87 -30.36
CA GLU A 3 -15.37 -3.23 -29.41
C GLU A 3 -15.89 -3.46 -27.99
N ILE A 4 -15.06 -4.00 -27.13
CA ILE A 4 -15.37 -4.25 -25.70
C ILE A 4 -14.56 -3.30 -24.85
N ARG A 5 -15.26 -2.47 -24.05
CA ARG A 5 -14.68 -1.57 -23.06
C ARG A 5 -15.19 -1.95 -21.69
N LEU A 6 -14.30 -2.05 -20.72
CA LEU A 6 -14.68 -2.31 -19.34
C LEU A 6 -14.39 -1.05 -18.48
N PRO A 7 -15.16 -0.81 -17.43
CA PRO A 7 -14.99 0.37 -16.59
C PRO A 7 -13.57 0.46 -16.00
N HIS A 8 -12.99 1.65 -16.03
CA HIS A 8 -11.67 1.94 -15.48
C HIS A 8 -10.55 1.04 -16.01
N SER A 9 -10.64 0.63 -17.28
CA SER A 9 -9.66 -0.29 -17.85
C SER A 9 -9.31 0.05 -19.29
N GLU A 10 -8.16 -0.47 -19.71
CA GLU A 10 -7.65 -0.39 -21.07
C GLU A 10 -7.11 -1.73 -21.52
N PHE A 11 -7.27 -2.02 -22.81
CA PHE A 11 -6.67 -3.18 -23.46
C PHE A 11 -5.51 -2.75 -24.36
N HIS A 12 -4.40 -3.48 -24.29
CA HIS A 12 -3.21 -3.26 -25.09
C HIS A 12 -2.86 -4.53 -25.86
N ASP A 13 -2.56 -4.41 -27.13
CA ASP A 13 -2.11 -5.51 -27.97
C ASP A 13 -0.59 -5.64 -27.88
N LEU A 14 -0.09 -6.75 -27.34
CA LEU A 14 1.32 -7.06 -27.19
C LEU A 14 1.78 -8.18 -28.15
N GLY A 15 1.11 -8.34 -29.30
CA GLY A 15 1.39 -9.40 -30.26
C GLY A 15 0.59 -10.68 -29.94
N ASP A 16 1.17 -11.64 -29.25
CA ASP A 16 0.51 -12.90 -28.87
C ASP A 16 -0.40 -12.80 -27.66
N VAL A 17 -0.42 -11.65 -26.98
CA VAL A 17 -1.13 -11.42 -25.73
C VAL A 17 -1.93 -10.13 -25.80
N ILE A 18 -3.17 -10.17 -25.30
CA ILE A 18 -3.93 -8.97 -24.95
C ILE A 18 -3.71 -8.71 -23.47
N ARG A 19 -3.13 -7.55 -23.16
CA ARG A 19 -3.00 -7.07 -21.79
C ARG A 19 -4.20 -6.23 -21.43
N PHE A 20 -4.90 -6.64 -20.40
CA PHE A 20 -5.91 -5.86 -19.71
C PHE A 20 -5.25 -5.09 -18.57
N VAL A 21 -5.32 -3.76 -18.59
CA VAL A 21 -4.84 -2.89 -17.51
C VAL A 21 -6.06 -2.35 -16.75
N TRP A 22 -6.09 -2.53 -15.45
CA TRP A 22 -7.20 -2.08 -14.61
C TRP A 22 -6.72 -1.05 -13.61
N ARG A 23 -7.41 0.10 -13.62
CA ARG A 23 -7.13 1.23 -12.71
C ARG A 23 -5.63 1.59 -12.66
N GLU A 24 -4.97 1.55 -13.82
CA GLU A 24 -3.56 1.92 -14.03
C GLU A 24 -2.53 1.07 -13.27
N THR A 25 -2.88 0.46 -12.15
CA THR A 25 -1.93 -0.18 -11.23
C THR A 25 -1.90 -1.70 -11.32
N LEU A 26 -2.94 -2.29 -11.89
CA LEU A 26 -3.09 -3.74 -12.02
C LEU A 26 -3.17 -4.15 -13.50
N TYR A 27 -2.75 -5.37 -13.82
CA TYR A 27 -2.90 -5.92 -15.15
C TYR A 27 -3.13 -7.43 -15.14
N ALA A 28 -3.72 -7.93 -16.22
CA ALA A 28 -3.83 -9.35 -16.53
C ALA A 28 -3.51 -9.60 -18.00
N ASP A 29 -2.75 -10.64 -18.28
CA ASP A 29 -2.35 -11.02 -19.65
C ASP A 29 -3.20 -12.20 -20.10
N PHE A 30 -3.90 -12.01 -21.24
CA PHE A 30 -4.74 -13.00 -21.90
C PHE A 30 -4.08 -13.44 -23.20
N PRO A 31 -3.55 -14.68 -23.31
CA PRO A 31 -3.02 -15.19 -24.57
C PRO A 31 -4.12 -15.19 -25.66
N LYS A 32 -3.87 -14.55 -26.80
CA LYS A 32 -4.87 -14.44 -27.90
C LYS A 32 -5.43 -15.80 -28.30
N ARG A 33 -4.54 -16.79 -28.44
CA ARG A 33 -4.91 -18.17 -28.79
C ARG A 33 -5.91 -18.80 -27.82
N GLU A 34 -5.84 -18.45 -26.53
CA GLU A 34 -6.79 -18.96 -25.53
C GLU A 34 -8.14 -18.27 -25.70
N VAL A 35 -8.16 -16.95 -25.88
CA VAL A 35 -9.41 -16.20 -26.13
C VAL A 35 -10.06 -16.67 -27.41
N GLU A 36 -9.31 -16.83 -28.51
CA GLU A 36 -9.77 -17.39 -29.79
C GLU A 36 -10.37 -18.79 -29.61
N ARG A 37 -9.67 -19.67 -28.87
CA ARG A 37 -10.15 -21.03 -28.59
C ARG A 37 -11.45 -21.04 -27.82
N VAL A 38 -11.62 -20.15 -26.84
CA VAL A 38 -12.83 -20.03 -26.03
C VAL A 38 -14.00 -19.54 -26.90
N ILE A 39 -13.77 -18.58 -27.80
CA ILE A 39 -14.76 -18.12 -28.79
C ILE A 39 -15.09 -19.26 -29.77
N HIS A 40 -14.07 -19.94 -30.30
CA HIS A 40 -14.29 -21.07 -31.24
C HIS A 40 -15.11 -22.19 -30.60
N LYS A 41 -14.87 -22.53 -29.34
CA LYS A 41 -15.64 -23.56 -28.62
C LYS A 41 -17.14 -23.24 -28.60
N LYS A 42 -17.50 -21.97 -28.46
CA LYS A 42 -18.90 -21.50 -28.38
C LYS A 42 -19.52 -21.22 -29.72
N TYR A 43 -18.81 -20.49 -30.61
CA TYR A 43 -19.35 -19.97 -31.85
C TYR A 43 -18.88 -20.71 -33.10
N ARG A 44 -17.94 -21.67 -32.94
CA ARG A 44 -17.38 -22.49 -34.05
C ARG A 44 -16.63 -21.67 -35.12
N VAL A 45 -16.06 -20.52 -34.73
CA VAL A 45 -15.31 -19.59 -35.58
C VAL A 45 -14.00 -19.19 -34.90
N PHE A 46 -13.01 -18.82 -35.69
CA PHE A 46 -11.76 -18.25 -35.24
C PHE A 46 -11.77 -16.75 -35.61
N PRO A 47 -12.05 -15.85 -34.65
CA PRO A 47 -11.97 -14.42 -34.89
C PRO A 47 -10.52 -13.93 -34.79
N GLU A 48 -10.24 -12.83 -35.46
CA GLU A 48 -9.06 -12.04 -35.18
C GLU A 48 -9.31 -11.18 -33.96
N ILE A 49 -8.36 -11.20 -33.01
CA ILE A 49 -8.44 -10.45 -31.76
C ILE A 49 -7.29 -9.46 -31.70
N SER A 50 -7.62 -8.21 -31.41
CA SER A 50 -6.66 -7.11 -31.26
C SER A 50 -7.09 -6.15 -30.15
N ALA A 51 -6.27 -5.15 -29.87
CA ALA A 51 -6.68 -4.03 -29.04
C ALA A 51 -6.40 -2.72 -29.77
N ARG A 52 -7.35 -1.79 -29.72
CA ARG A 52 -7.25 -0.48 -30.34
C ARG A 52 -7.93 0.57 -29.47
N ASP A 53 -7.27 1.71 -29.27
CA ASP A 53 -7.81 2.83 -28.49
C ASP A 53 -8.34 2.43 -27.11
N GLY A 54 -7.63 1.51 -26.44
CA GLY A 54 -7.99 0.98 -25.12
C GLY A 54 -9.15 -0.03 -25.11
N ALA A 55 -9.73 -0.36 -26.28
CA ALA A 55 -10.76 -1.38 -26.40
C ALA A 55 -10.20 -2.73 -26.87
N LEU A 56 -10.79 -3.82 -26.41
CA LEU A 56 -10.62 -5.13 -27.02
C LEU A 56 -11.48 -5.22 -28.27
N VAL A 57 -10.89 -5.57 -29.40
CA VAL A 57 -11.53 -5.62 -30.71
C VAL A 57 -11.62 -7.06 -31.21
N ILE A 58 -12.83 -7.48 -31.61
CA ILE A 58 -13.10 -8.75 -32.27
C ILE A 58 -13.56 -8.42 -33.69
N ASP A 59 -12.90 -8.98 -34.71
CA ASP A 59 -13.09 -8.63 -36.11
C ASP A 59 -14.54 -8.84 -36.67
N LYS A 60 -15.31 -9.70 -36.00
CA LYS A 60 -16.69 -10.03 -36.39
C LYS A 60 -17.64 -9.90 -35.20
N ASP A 61 -18.87 -9.55 -35.50
CA ASP A 61 -19.96 -9.53 -34.55
C ASP A 61 -20.66 -10.90 -34.52
N TYR A 62 -20.76 -11.45 -33.31
CA TYR A 62 -21.49 -12.67 -33.04
C TYR A 62 -22.50 -12.40 -31.93
N GLU A 63 -23.67 -13.01 -32.01
CA GLU A 63 -24.71 -12.81 -31.01
C GLU A 63 -24.17 -12.98 -29.57
N LYS A 64 -24.24 -11.93 -28.76
CA LYS A 64 -23.82 -11.88 -27.36
C LYS A 64 -22.30 -12.15 -27.11
N VAL A 65 -21.45 -11.95 -28.11
CA VAL A 65 -20.01 -12.18 -27.95
C VAL A 65 -19.38 -11.23 -26.88
N GLU A 66 -19.84 -9.99 -26.87
CA GLU A 66 -19.39 -8.99 -25.89
C GLU A 66 -19.60 -9.47 -24.44
N GLY A 67 -20.84 -9.83 -24.08
CA GLY A 67 -21.15 -10.33 -22.73
C GLY A 67 -20.42 -11.63 -22.39
N PHE A 68 -20.22 -12.50 -23.40
CA PHE A 68 -19.49 -13.73 -23.22
C PHE A 68 -18.00 -13.49 -22.91
N ILE A 69 -17.35 -12.59 -23.63
CA ILE A 69 -15.93 -12.25 -23.41
C ILE A 69 -15.75 -11.46 -22.11
N THR A 70 -16.65 -10.53 -21.82
CA THR A 70 -16.67 -9.82 -20.53
C THR A 70 -16.70 -10.79 -19.37
N LEU A 71 -17.61 -11.75 -19.40
CA LEU A 71 -17.69 -12.80 -18.36
C LEU A 71 -16.43 -13.69 -18.30
N TYR A 72 -15.86 -14.04 -19.48
CA TYR A 72 -14.62 -14.80 -19.54
C TYR A 72 -13.47 -14.03 -18.87
N ILE A 73 -13.31 -12.74 -19.15
CA ILE A 73 -12.30 -11.88 -18.54
C ILE A 73 -12.52 -11.84 -17.02
N GLN A 74 -13.72 -11.51 -16.57
CA GLN A 74 -14.06 -11.42 -15.13
C GLN A 74 -13.76 -12.72 -14.38
N ASN A 75 -14.13 -13.87 -14.92
CA ASN A 75 -13.90 -15.17 -14.28
C ASN A 75 -12.42 -15.56 -14.19
N ASN A 76 -11.56 -14.98 -15.04
CA ASN A 76 -10.13 -15.29 -15.05
C ASN A 76 -9.27 -14.23 -14.36
N LEU A 77 -9.80 -13.04 -14.08
CA LEU A 77 -9.03 -11.96 -13.45
C LEU A 77 -8.39 -12.39 -12.14
N GLY A 78 -9.11 -13.06 -11.25
CA GLY A 78 -8.58 -13.48 -9.95
C GLY A 78 -7.35 -14.39 -10.02
N ALA A 79 -7.22 -15.18 -11.09
CA ALA A 79 -6.06 -16.04 -11.32
C ALA A 79 -4.89 -15.31 -12.00
N LEU A 80 -5.19 -14.36 -12.89
CA LEU A 80 -4.23 -13.71 -13.78
C LEU A 80 -3.74 -12.34 -13.28
N LEU A 81 -4.43 -11.74 -12.32
CA LEU A 81 -4.18 -10.37 -11.87
C LEU A 81 -2.76 -10.21 -11.29
N ARG A 82 -2.06 -9.18 -11.76
CA ARG A 82 -0.71 -8.83 -11.33
C ARG A 82 -0.59 -7.35 -11.03
N ASN A 83 0.30 -7.02 -10.13
CA ASN A 83 0.69 -5.65 -9.83
C ASN A 83 1.62 -5.13 -10.95
N ARG A 84 1.31 -3.96 -11.51
CA ARG A 84 2.08 -3.37 -12.62
C ARG A 84 3.52 -3.06 -12.26
N TYR A 85 3.80 -2.72 -11.02
CA TYR A 85 5.13 -2.31 -10.55
C TYR A 85 5.97 -3.49 -10.09
N THR A 86 5.43 -4.35 -9.25
CA THR A 86 6.17 -5.50 -8.70
C THR A 86 6.17 -6.71 -9.61
N LYS A 87 5.26 -6.78 -10.60
CA LYS A 87 4.98 -7.93 -11.49
C LYS A 87 4.49 -9.18 -10.74
N ARG A 88 4.32 -9.11 -9.43
CA ARG A 88 3.82 -10.22 -8.61
C ARG A 88 2.33 -10.45 -8.84
N LYS A 89 1.90 -11.69 -8.60
CA LYS A 89 0.48 -12.05 -8.55
C LYS A 89 -0.21 -11.22 -7.46
N VAL A 90 -1.41 -10.76 -7.76
CA VAL A 90 -2.27 -10.03 -6.81
C VAL A 90 -3.41 -10.95 -6.36
N LEU A 91 -3.62 -10.99 -5.06
CA LEU A 91 -4.84 -11.54 -4.46
C LEU A 91 -5.80 -10.39 -4.15
N TYR A 92 -6.93 -10.40 -4.84
CA TYR A 92 -7.99 -9.42 -4.61
C TYR A 92 -8.89 -9.89 -3.48
N VAL A 93 -8.84 -9.19 -2.33
CA VAL A 93 -9.57 -9.54 -1.12
C VAL A 93 -10.89 -8.75 -1.08
N HIS A 94 -12.00 -9.45 -1.14
CA HIS A 94 -13.34 -8.89 -1.15
C HIS A 94 -14.28 -9.66 -0.21
N GLU A 95 -15.46 -9.13 0.05
CA GLU A 95 -16.42 -9.70 1.00
C GLU A 95 -16.73 -11.19 0.73
N GLY A 96 -16.88 -11.57 -0.53
CA GLY A 96 -17.18 -12.94 -0.92
C GLY A 96 -16.12 -13.99 -0.54
N LEU A 97 -14.90 -13.57 -0.17
CA LEU A 97 -13.87 -14.48 0.35
C LEU A 97 -13.97 -14.69 1.87
N ASP A 98 -14.77 -13.92 2.57
CA ASP A 98 -14.95 -13.98 4.03
C ASP A 98 -13.60 -13.98 4.80
N VAL A 99 -12.67 -13.13 4.36
CA VAL A 99 -11.32 -12.96 4.94
C VAL A 99 -11.33 -11.77 5.89
N PRO A 100 -11.09 -11.94 7.20
CA PRO A 100 -11.07 -10.84 8.14
C PRO A 100 -10.01 -9.78 7.80
N LEU A 101 -10.32 -8.49 7.99
CA LEU A 101 -9.39 -7.40 7.77
C LEU A 101 -8.69 -6.91 9.04
N LEU A 102 -8.72 -7.70 10.11
CA LEU A 102 -8.00 -7.50 11.37
C LEU A 102 -7.14 -8.71 11.69
N GLY A 103 -5.93 -8.48 12.18
CA GLY A 103 -5.03 -9.55 12.62
C GLY A 103 -3.74 -9.69 11.81
N TYR A 104 -3.67 -9.16 10.59
CA TYR A 104 -2.52 -9.26 9.72
C TYR A 104 -1.89 -7.90 9.43
N ASN A 105 -0.57 -7.89 9.15
CA ASN A 105 0.19 -6.64 9.03
C ASN A 105 0.27 -6.09 7.59
N ALA A 106 0.03 -6.92 6.55
CA ALA A 106 0.25 -6.49 5.17
C ALA A 106 -0.98 -5.83 4.52
N PHE A 107 -2.18 -6.11 5.00
CA PHE A 107 -3.42 -5.47 4.56
C PHE A 107 -4.46 -5.40 5.69
N GLY A 108 -5.52 -4.62 5.49
CA GLY A 108 -6.61 -4.42 6.44
C GLY A 108 -6.36 -3.26 7.40
N LEU A 109 -6.84 -3.37 8.63
CA LEU A 109 -6.84 -2.31 9.62
C LEU A 109 -5.94 -2.65 10.80
N ILE A 110 -5.16 -1.66 11.28
CA ILE A 110 -4.28 -1.84 12.42
C ILE A 110 -4.52 -0.75 13.45
N ASP A 111 -4.83 -1.17 14.66
CA ASP A 111 -5.00 -0.32 15.83
C ASP A 111 -3.70 -0.28 16.65
N ARG A 112 -3.21 0.92 16.93
CA ARG A 112 -2.04 1.17 17.77
C ARG A 112 -2.39 1.64 19.18
N GLY A 113 -3.67 1.61 19.57
CA GLY A 113 -4.15 2.09 20.87
C GLY A 113 -4.23 3.61 20.94
N THR A 114 -4.49 4.25 19.82
CA THR A 114 -4.68 5.70 19.70
C THR A 114 -5.93 6.00 18.88
N ASN A 115 -6.23 7.28 18.67
CA ASN A 115 -7.24 7.70 17.69
C ASN A 115 -6.78 7.55 16.23
N LEU A 116 -5.53 7.16 15.95
CA LEU A 116 -5.05 6.85 14.62
C LEU A 116 -5.30 5.39 14.28
N ILE A 117 -5.96 5.12 13.17
CA ILE A 117 -6.15 3.80 12.57
C ILE A 117 -5.37 3.73 11.27
N GLN A 118 -4.45 2.76 11.17
CA GLN A 118 -3.73 2.49 9.92
C GLN A 118 -4.63 1.68 8.99
N ILE A 119 -4.76 2.15 7.75
CA ILE A 119 -5.59 1.55 6.71
C ILE A 119 -4.70 1.09 5.57
N ARG A 120 -4.70 -0.21 5.29
CA ARG A 120 -3.85 -0.87 4.32
C ARG A 120 -4.67 -1.55 3.25
N GLY A 121 -5.04 -0.80 2.22
CA GLY A 121 -5.80 -1.31 1.08
C GLY A 121 -4.96 -2.13 0.10
N VAL A 122 -3.63 -1.94 0.12
CA VAL A 122 -2.71 -2.58 -0.82
C VAL A 122 -1.40 -2.96 -0.15
N SER A 123 -0.73 -3.97 -0.70
CA SER A 123 0.66 -4.26 -0.44
C SER A 123 1.49 -4.17 -1.72
N GLY A 124 2.81 -4.08 -1.59
CA GLY A 124 3.72 -3.87 -2.72
C GLY A 124 4.16 -2.42 -2.85
N CYS A 125 5.29 -2.20 -3.49
CA CYS A 125 5.89 -0.90 -3.69
C CYS A 125 6.51 -0.81 -5.09
N ASN A 126 6.54 0.37 -5.65
CA ASN A 126 7.22 0.64 -6.93
C ASN A 126 8.71 0.96 -6.78
N LEU A 127 9.19 1.13 -5.54
CA LEU A 127 10.59 1.39 -5.21
C LEU A 127 11.23 0.21 -4.47
N SER A 128 12.57 0.20 -4.43
CA SER A 128 13.37 -0.85 -3.78
C SER A 128 14.39 -0.26 -2.80
N CYS A 129 13.95 0.68 -1.94
CA CYS A 129 14.81 1.40 -1.00
C CYS A 129 15.77 0.48 -0.26
N ILE A 130 17.06 0.85 -0.22
CA ILE A 130 18.13 -0.01 0.36
C ILE A 130 17.99 -0.25 1.87
N PHE A 131 17.19 0.57 2.55
CA PHE A 131 16.91 0.51 3.99
C PHE A 131 15.46 0.06 4.31
N CYS A 132 14.72 -0.49 3.33
CA CYS A 132 13.32 -0.88 3.50
C CYS A 132 13.17 -1.91 4.62
N SER A 133 12.36 -1.58 5.64
CA SER A 133 12.14 -2.41 6.83
C SER A 133 11.42 -3.74 6.56
N VAL A 134 10.79 -3.87 5.39
CA VAL A 134 9.93 -5.00 5.02
C VAL A 134 10.31 -5.67 3.68
N ASP A 135 11.42 -5.30 3.08
CA ASP A 135 11.90 -5.83 1.79
C ASP A 135 10.86 -5.75 0.67
N GLU A 136 10.26 -4.56 0.47
CA GLU A 136 9.28 -4.33 -0.60
C GLU A 136 9.93 -3.87 -1.91
N GLY A 137 9.12 -3.90 -2.98
CA GLY A 137 9.43 -3.36 -4.30
C GLY A 137 9.76 -4.41 -5.34
N PRO A 138 10.11 -3.97 -6.56
CA PRO A 138 10.39 -4.86 -7.71
C PRO A 138 11.52 -5.85 -7.46
N TYR A 139 12.53 -5.42 -6.67
CA TYR A 139 13.71 -6.23 -6.37
C TYR A 139 13.63 -6.96 -5.01
N SER A 140 12.43 -7.11 -4.45
CA SER A 140 12.24 -7.91 -3.24
C SER A 140 12.68 -9.35 -3.46
N ARG A 141 13.40 -9.90 -2.49
CA ARG A 141 13.87 -11.30 -2.51
C ARG A 141 12.93 -12.24 -1.76
N THR A 142 12.08 -11.70 -0.89
CA THR A 142 11.25 -12.48 0.02
C THR A 142 9.78 -12.50 -0.36
N ARG A 143 9.26 -11.45 -1.02
CA ARG A 143 7.83 -11.32 -1.33
C ARG A 143 7.45 -12.13 -2.57
N ARG A 144 6.38 -12.93 -2.46
CA ARG A 144 5.87 -13.82 -3.53
C ARG A 144 4.61 -13.30 -4.20
N LEU A 145 3.80 -12.54 -3.46
CA LEU A 145 2.53 -11.98 -3.94
C LEU A 145 2.21 -10.64 -3.28
N ASP A 146 1.24 -9.95 -3.85
CA ASP A 146 0.67 -8.72 -3.30
C ASP A 146 -0.83 -8.91 -3.04
N TYR A 147 -1.39 -8.06 -2.18
CA TYR A 147 -2.83 -8.00 -1.91
C TYR A 147 -3.40 -6.67 -2.37
N VAL A 148 -4.64 -6.69 -2.80
CA VAL A 148 -5.50 -5.52 -2.97
C VAL A 148 -6.82 -5.83 -2.29
N VAL A 149 -7.27 -4.96 -1.40
CA VAL A 149 -8.54 -5.09 -0.70
C VAL A 149 -9.59 -4.26 -1.42
N ASP A 150 -10.77 -4.82 -1.61
CA ASP A 150 -11.93 -4.09 -2.11
C ASP A 150 -12.27 -2.91 -1.20
N VAL A 151 -12.60 -1.75 -1.78
CA VAL A 151 -12.81 -0.52 -0.99
C VAL A 151 -14.05 -0.59 -0.12
N ASP A 152 -15.15 -1.13 -0.64
CA ASP A 152 -16.41 -1.23 0.12
C ASP A 152 -16.24 -2.22 1.28
N TYR A 153 -15.53 -3.33 1.02
CA TYR A 153 -15.22 -4.30 2.06
C TYR A 153 -14.28 -3.73 3.14
N LEU A 154 -13.30 -2.92 2.74
CA LEU A 154 -12.41 -2.22 3.66
C LEU A 154 -13.17 -1.22 4.54
N MET A 155 -14.07 -0.44 3.93
CA MET A 155 -14.91 0.51 4.66
C MET A 155 -15.89 -0.16 5.61
N LYS A 156 -16.48 -1.29 5.23
CA LYS A 156 -17.34 -2.09 6.13
C LYS A 156 -16.60 -2.50 7.42
N TRP A 157 -15.35 -2.92 7.31
CA TRP A 157 -14.52 -3.24 8.48
C TRP A 157 -14.08 -1.98 9.24
N PHE A 158 -13.86 -0.88 8.52
CA PHE A 158 -13.55 0.40 9.15
C PHE A 158 -14.71 0.92 10.00
N ASP A 159 -15.95 0.78 9.54
CA ASP A 159 -17.16 1.12 10.30
C ASP A 159 -17.21 0.40 11.65
N ASP A 160 -16.91 -0.90 11.68
CA ASP A 160 -16.87 -1.69 12.91
C ASP A 160 -15.78 -1.19 13.87
N VAL A 161 -14.59 -0.88 13.34
CA VAL A 161 -13.49 -0.29 14.11
C VAL A 161 -13.85 1.08 14.62
N ALA A 162 -14.38 1.95 13.77
CA ALA A 162 -14.76 3.31 14.11
C ALA A 162 -15.87 3.35 15.18
N ARG A 163 -16.80 2.40 15.16
CA ARG A 163 -17.83 2.26 16.20
C ARG A 163 -17.23 1.98 17.58
N ILE A 164 -16.17 1.19 17.65
CA ILE A 164 -15.43 0.90 18.90
C ILE A 164 -14.57 2.08 19.33
N LYS A 165 -13.90 2.72 18.40
CA LYS A 165 -12.90 3.77 18.68
C LYS A 165 -13.52 5.15 18.90
N GLY A 166 -14.75 5.38 18.45
CA GLY A 166 -15.48 6.65 18.58
C GLY A 166 -15.07 7.71 17.57
N ARG A 167 -15.40 8.98 17.86
CA ARG A 167 -15.17 10.12 16.97
C ARG A 167 -13.73 10.67 17.06
N GLY A 168 -13.36 11.53 16.11
CA GLY A 168 -12.06 12.21 16.09
C GLY A 168 -10.92 11.31 15.64
N LEU A 169 -11.20 10.37 14.75
CA LEU A 169 -10.20 9.44 14.22
C LEU A 169 -9.32 10.12 13.17
N GLU A 170 -8.05 9.77 13.18
CA GLU A 170 -7.15 9.92 12.05
C GLU A 170 -7.12 8.61 11.27
N ALA A 171 -7.62 8.63 10.04
CA ALA A 171 -7.50 7.55 9.08
C ALA A 171 -6.16 7.69 8.34
N HIS A 172 -5.20 6.82 8.64
CA HIS A 172 -3.86 6.88 8.07
C HIS A 172 -3.65 5.82 7.02
N LEU A 173 -3.58 6.23 5.76
CA LEU A 173 -3.30 5.35 4.63
C LEU A 173 -1.80 5.07 4.61
N ASP A 174 -1.42 3.84 5.00
CA ASP A 174 -0.05 3.37 4.94
C ASP A 174 0.00 1.94 4.37
N GLY A 175 1.15 1.32 4.35
CA GLY A 175 1.24 -0.05 3.90
C GLY A 175 2.60 -0.70 4.17
N GLN A 176 2.63 -2.00 3.97
CA GLN A 176 3.85 -2.67 3.59
C GLN A 176 4.04 -2.46 2.09
N GLY A 177 4.35 -1.21 1.69
CA GLY A 177 4.47 -0.80 0.30
C GLY A 177 4.18 0.68 0.07
N GLU A 178 3.61 1.00 -1.08
CA GLU A 178 3.24 2.35 -1.50
C GLU A 178 1.72 2.49 -1.64
N PRO A 179 1.06 3.30 -0.82
CA PRO A 179 -0.39 3.48 -0.88
C PRO A 179 -0.92 4.01 -2.21
N LEU A 180 -0.15 4.80 -2.96
CA LEU A 180 -0.57 5.29 -4.27
C LEU A 180 -0.71 4.20 -5.34
N ILE A 181 -0.19 2.98 -5.09
CA ILE A 181 -0.48 1.81 -5.93
C ILE A 181 -1.92 1.31 -5.74
N TYR A 182 -2.59 1.67 -4.64
CA TYR A 182 -3.94 1.23 -4.37
C TYR A 182 -4.90 1.71 -5.46
N PRO A 183 -5.58 0.79 -6.17
CA PRO A 183 -6.41 1.16 -7.32
C PRO A 183 -7.63 2.01 -6.94
N PHE A 184 -8.04 1.99 -5.69
CA PHE A 184 -9.19 2.75 -5.15
C PHE A 184 -8.75 3.88 -4.22
N ARG A 185 -7.59 4.47 -4.44
CA ARG A 185 -6.97 5.46 -3.53
C ARG A 185 -7.81 6.72 -3.33
N VAL A 186 -8.44 7.22 -4.39
CA VAL A 186 -9.31 8.42 -4.34
C VAL A 186 -10.65 8.08 -3.70
N GLU A 187 -11.27 6.98 -4.12
CA GLU A 187 -12.55 6.50 -3.58
C GLU A 187 -12.44 6.19 -2.08
N LEU A 188 -11.31 5.63 -1.63
CA LEU A 188 -11.08 5.38 -0.21
C LEU A 188 -10.99 6.68 0.58
N VAL A 189 -10.26 7.69 0.08
CA VAL A 189 -10.17 9.01 0.73
C VAL A 189 -11.55 9.66 0.81
N GLN A 190 -12.32 9.62 -0.27
CA GLN A 190 -13.70 10.15 -0.30
C GLN A 190 -14.60 9.45 0.71
N ALA A 191 -14.64 8.12 0.73
CA ALA A 191 -15.45 7.35 1.67
C ALA A 191 -15.07 7.62 3.13
N LEU A 192 -13.78 7.77 3.42
CA LEU A 192 -13.29 8.14 4.74
C LEU A 192 -13.67 9.57 5.12
N ARG A 193 -13.70 10.52 4.18
CA ARG A 193 -14.10 11.90 4.42
C ARG A 193 -15.59 12.01 4.77
N GLU A 194 -16.40 11.19 4.14
CA GLU A 194 -17.85 11.12 4.42
C GLU A 194 -18.17 10.43 5.76
N HIS A 195 -17.20 9.68 6.32
CA HIS A 195 -17.44 8.92 7.56
C HIS A 195 -17.45 9.83 8.79
N PRO A 196 -18.54 9.82 9.63
CA PRO A 196 -18.77 10.81 10.69
C PRO A 196 -17.76 10.74 11.86
N ASN A 197 -16.99 9.67 11.97
CA ASN A 197 -16.00 9.49 13.03
C ASN A 197 -14.60 9.97 12.61
N VAL A 198 -14.36 10.24 11.32
CA VAL A 198 -13.05 10.65 10.78
C VAL A 198 -12.92 12.17 10.83
N SER A 199 -11.83 12.64 11.42
CA SER A 199 -11.48 14.06 11.50
C SER A 199 -10.26 14.42 10.66
N VAL A 200 -9.37 13.47 10.46
CA VAL A 200 -8.12 13.64 9.69
C VAL A 200 -7.91 12.43 8.78
N ILE A 201 -7.55 12.70 7.54
CA ILE A 201 -7.10 11.68 6.59
C ILE A 201 -5.66 12.00 6.20
N SER A 202 -4.76 11.07 6.48
CA SER A 202 -3.34 11.23 6.16
C SER A 202 -2.82 10.04 5.36
N MET A 203 -1.76 10.27 4.59
CA MET A 203 -1.14 9.23 3.75
C MET A 203 0.37 9.24 3.93
N GLN A 204 0.99 8.07 3.99
CA GLN A 204 2.44 7.91 3.84
C GLN A 204 2.73 7.58 2.37
N SER A 205 3.56 8.35 1.68
CA SER A 205 3.86 8.08 0.27
C SER A 205 5.31 8.40 -0.09
N ASN A 206 5.82 7.72 -1.12
CA ASN A 206 7.09 8.07 -1.75
C ASN A 206 6.95 9.14 -2.84
N GLY A 207 5.74 9.56 -3.18
CA GLY A 207 5.42 10.65 -4.11
C GLY A 207 5.60 10.37 -5.60
N THR A 208 6.28 9.30 -5.97
CA THR A 208 6.68 9.04 -7.38
C THR A 208 5.52 8.76 -8.34
N LEU A 209 4.35 8.46 -7.82
CA LEU A 209 3.13 8.18 -8.60
C LEU A 209 2.12 9.34 -8.56
N LEU A 210 2.46 10.44 -7.91
CA LEU A 210 1.66 11.66 -7.96
C LEU A 210 1.73 12.26 -9.35
N THR A 211 0.65 12.91 -9.74
CA THR A 211 0.54 13.83 -10.88
C THR A 211 -0.33 14.98 -10.43
N ASP A 212 -0.26 16.14 -11.09
CA ASP A 212 -1.11 17.29 -10.72
C ASP A 212 -2.59 16.90 -10.68
N LYS A 213 -3.06 16.14 -11.66
CA LYS A 213 -4.43 15.62 -11.69
C LYS A 213 -4.76 14.77 -10.46
N LEU A 214 -3.87 13.83 -10.07
CA LEU A 214 -4.12 13.00 -8.89
C LEU A 214 -4.06 13.81 -7.59
N VAL A 215 -3.20 14.83 -7.52
CA VAL A 215 -3.14 15.76 -6.39
C VAL A 215 -4.46 16.52 -6.24
N GLU A 216 -5.01 17.04 -7.35
CA GLU A 216 -6.32 17.70 -7.37
C GLU A 216 -7.43 16.73 -6.92
N GLU A 217 -7.49 15.52 -7.50
CA GLU A 217 -8.47 14.49 -7.13
C GLU A 217 -8.41 14.13 -5.63
N LEU A 218 -7.21 13.99 -5.06
CA LEU A 218 -7.01 13.70 -3.64
C LEU A 218 -7.38 14.88 -2.73
N ALA A 219 -7.13 16.12 -3.17
CA ALA A 219 -7.53 17.33 -2.45
C ALA A 219 -9.05 17.47 -2.42
N GLU A 220 -9.72 17.28 -3.57
CA GLU A 220 -11.19 17.30 -3.69
C GLU A 220 -11.84 16.17 -2.88
N ALA A 221 -11.23 14.98 -2.85
CA ALA A 221 -11.67 13.87 -2.01
C ALA A 221 -11.49 14.13 -0.51
N GLY A 222 -10.66 15.13 -0.13
CA GLY A 222 -10.49 15.59 1.25
C GLY A 222 -9.30 14.98 1.99
N LEU A 223 -8.21 14.65 1.30
CA LEU A 223 -6.93 14.29 1.93
C LEU A 223 -6.36 15.50 2.68
N ASP A 224 -6.07 15.36 3.97
CA ASP A 224 -5.55 16.47 4.79
C ASP A 224 -4.03 16.57 4.76
N ARG A 225 -3.32 15.43 4.78
CA ARG A 225 -1.85 15.43 4.91
C ARG A 225 -1.20 14.27 4.16
N VAL A 226 -0.06 14.56 3.52
CA VAL A 226 0.87 13.55 3.02
C VAL A 226 2.17 13.60 3.80
N ASN A 227 2.55 12.45 4.40
CA ASN A 227 3.89 12.25 4.91
C ASN A 227 4.75 11.77 3.74
N LEU A 228 5.55 12.66 3.17
CA LEU A 228 6.26 12.43 1.93
C LEU A 228 7.69 11.92 2.19
N SER A 229 7.98 10.73 1.68
CA SER A 229 9.26 10.05 1.88
C SER A 229 10.31 10.56 0.90
N ILE A 230 10.95 11.69 1.23
CA ILE A 230 12.12 12.22 0.52
C ILE A 230 13.34 11.96 1.41
N HIS A 231 14.33 11.20 0.93
CA HIS A 231 15.45 10.75 1.76
C HIS A 231 16.79 11.38 1.36
N SER A 232 16.85 12.12 0.26
CA SER A 232 17.96 12.97 -0.16
C SER A 232 17.46 14.04 -1.12
N LEU A 233 18.13 15.18 -1.14
CA LEU A 233 17.95 16.25 -2.12
C LEU A 233 19.03 16.25 -3.21
N ASP A 234 20.00 15.34 -3.11
CA ASP A 234 20.95 15.00 -4.16
C ASP A 234 20.38 13.89 -5.06
N PRO A 235 20.29 14.12 -6.40
CA PRO A 235 19.64 13.15 -7.30
C PRO A 235 20.30 11.76 -7.34
N ASP A 236 21.62 11.69 -7.26
CA ASP A 236 22.35 10.43 -7.34
C ASP A 236 22.24 9.66 -6.02
N LYS A 237 22.37 10.37 -4.89
CA LYS A 237 22.14 9.81 -3.55
C LYS A 237 20.69 9.35 -3.39
N ALA A 238 19.71 10.11 -3.89
CA ALA A 238 18.30 9.73 -3.88
C ALA A 238 18.05 8.44 -4.66
N LYS A 239 18.57 8.29 -5.89
CA LYS A 239 18.48 7.05 -6.68
C LYS A 239 19.09 5.86 -5.93
N MET A 240 20.25 6.05 -5.30
CA MET A 240 20.89 5.03 -4.49
C MET A 240 20.00 4.62 -3.30
N LEU A 241 19.50 5.57 -2.53
CA LEU A 241 18.67 5.32 -1.34
C LEU A 241 17.35 4.65 -1.72
N MET A 242 16.69 5.11 -2.79
CA MET A 242 15.43 4.54 -3.29
C MET A 242 15.61 3.22 -4.04
N GLY A 243 16.87 2.82 -4.33
CA GLY A 243 17.21 1.56 -4.98
C GLY A 243 16.66 1.40 -6.40
N MET A 244 16.44 2.53 -7.09
CA MET A 244 15.89 2.57 -8.45
C MET A 244 16.63 3.62 -9.28
N LYS A 245 17.23 3.19 -10.39
CA LYS A 245 17.92 4.11 -11.33
C LYS A 245 16.96 5.11 -11.99
N SER A 246 15.70 4.71 -12.12
CA SER A 246 14.62 5.53 -12.69
C SER A 246 13.95 6.47 -11.68
N TYR A 247 14.44 6.56 -10.44
CA TYR A 247 13.89 7.49 -9.48
C TYR A 247 14.13 8.93 -9.93
N ASP A 248 13.06 9.68 -10.04
CA ASP A 248 13.05 11.08 -10.45
C ASP A 248 12.81 11.95 -9.22
N LEU A 249 13.88 12.54 -8.70
CA LEU A 249 13.80 13.42 -7.54
C LEU A 249 13.08 14.73 -7.86
N GLU A 250 13.37 15.33 -9.03
CA GLU A 250 12.79 16.61 -9.42
C GLU A 250 11.26 16.51 -9.47
N HIS A 251 10.74 15.46 -10.12
CA HIS A 251 9.30 15.15 -10.11
C HIS A 251 8.72 15.08 -8.68
N VAL A 252 9.39 14.41 -7.75
CA VAL A 252 8.88 14.29 -6.37
C VAL A 252 8.90 15.63 -5.63
N LEU A 253 9.91 16.48 -5.89
CA LEU A 253 9.97 17.81 -5.33
C LEU A 253 8.88 18.72 -5.88
N ASP A 254 8.61 18.66 -7.19
CA ASP A 254 7.50 19.38 -7.85
C ASP A 254 6.14 18.93 -7.28
N MET A 255 5.95 17.63 -7.08
CA MET A 255 4.74 17.12 -6.47
C MET A 255 4.58 17.52 -5.00
N ALA A 256 5.67 17.74 -4.26
CA ALA A 256 5.59 18.30 -2.92
C ALA A 256 5.04 19.74 -2.93
N GLU A 257 5.48 20.56 -3.88
CA GLU A 257 4.95 21.92 -4.10
C GLU A 257 3.47 21.87 -4.56
N SER A 258 3.13 20.98 -5.49
CA SER A 258 1.77 20.79 -5.98
C SER A 258 0.79 20.41 -4.85
N LEU A 259 1.16 19.48 -3.94
CA LEU A 259 0.38 19.12 -2.77
C LEU A 259 0.10 20.35 -1.87
N VAL A 260 1.13 21.13 -1.56
CA VAL A 260 0.99 22.34 -0.71
C VAL A 260 0.08 23.37 -1.37
N ASN A 261 0.20 23.56 -2.69
CA ASN A 261 -0.63 24.50 -3.47
C ASN A 261 -2.08 24.04 -3.54
N ALA A 262 -2.33 22.75 -3.61
CA ALA A 262 -3.68 22.17 -3.55
C ALA A 262 -4.30 22.19 -2.15
N GLY A 263 -3.60 22.68 -1.13
CA GLY A 263 -4.09 22.77 0.25
C GLY A 263 -3.89 21.51 1.10
N ILE A 264 -3.24 20.48 0.57
CA ILE A 264 -2.84 19.29 1.31
C ILE A 264 -1.58 19.61 2.10
N ASP A 265 -1.58 19.36 3.41
CA ASP A 265 -0.39 19.60 4.22
C ASP A 265 0.70 18.56 3.93
N VAL A 266 1.95 18.98 3.90
CA VAL A 266 3.09 18.09 3.63
C VAL A 266 3.99 18.01 4.85
N LEU A 267 4.25 16.80 5.30
CA LEU A 267 5.31 16.47 6.25
C LEU A 267 6.41 15.72 5.49
N ILE A 268 7.56 16.34 5.31
CA ILE A 268 8.73 15.70 4.69
C ILE A 268 9.34 14.74 5.70
N ALA A 269 9.43 13.45 5.37
CA ALA A 269 9.72 12.38 6.30
C ALA A 269 10.99 11.57 5.92
N PRO A 270 12.19 12.18 5.97
CA PRO A 270 13.42 11.48 5.63
C PRO A 270 13.81 10.45 6.70
N VAL A 271 14.23 9.27 6.26
CA VAL A 271 14.98 8.34 7.10
C VAL A 271 16.44 8.74 7.08
N ILE A 272 16.96 9.13 8.23
CA ILE A 272 18.36 9.55 8.38
C ILE A 272 19.24 8.33 8.63
N ILE A 273 20.17 8.11 7.72
CA ILE A 273 21.20 7.09 7.77
C ILE A 273 22.52 7.80 7.96
N PHE A 274 23.03 7.82 9.20
CA PHE A 274 24.22 8.57 9.53
C PHE A 274 25.44 8.13 8.73
N GLY A 275 26.14 9.13 8.17
CA GLY A 275 27.25 8.96 7.24
C GLY A 275 26.81 8.78 5.77
N ILE A 276 25.50 8.94 5.49
CA ILE A 276 24.98 8.91 4.10
C ILE A 276 24.22 10.20 3.77
N ASN A 277 23.20 10.58 4.56
CA ASN A 277 22.31 11.72 4.26
C ASN A 277 22.06 12.64 5.47
N ASP A 278 22.77 12.44 6.57
CA ASP A 278 22.65 13.29 7.76
C ASP A 278 23.24 14.71 7.55
N ASP A 279 24.09 14.87 6.55
CA ASP A 279 24.63 16.14 6.08
C ASP A 279 23.59 17.02 5.37
N GLU A 280 22.50 16.45 4.89
CA GLU A 280 21.43 17.18 4.17
C GLU A 280 20.31 17.74 5.07
N ALA A 281 20.42 17.58 6.40
CA ALA A 281 19.34 17.97 7.30
C ALA A 281 18.93 19.45 7.21
N GLU A 282 19.87 20.36 7.05
CA GLU A 282 19.58 21.78 6.89
C GLU A 282 18.95 22.08 5.52
N ALA A 283 19.40 21.38 4.47
CA ALA A 283 18.80 21.51 3.14
C ALA A 283 17.33 21.06 3.12
N PHE A 284 16.97 19.98 3.86
CA PHE A 284 15.57 19.60 4.06
C PHE A 284 14.75 20.69 4.75
N ILE A 285 15.34 21.39 5.73
CA ILE A 285 14.67 22.50 6.41
C ILE A 285 14.42 23.67 5.46
N GLU A 286 15.42 24.02 4.66
CA GLU A 286 15.30 25.08 3.66
C GLU A 286 14.25 24.72 2.60
N PHE A 287 14.26 23.50 2.11
CA PHE A 287 13.26 23.02 1.15
C PHE A 287 11.84 23.07 1.75
N ALA A 288 11.64 22.59 2.98
CA ALA A 288 10.35 22.65 3.65
C ALA A 288 9.82 24.09 3.80
N ARG A 289 10.71 25.03 4.14
CA ARG A 289 10.36 26.46 4.20
C ARG A 289 10.01 27.03 2.84
N LYS A 290 10.80 26.70 1.81
CA LYS A 290 10.60 27.18 0.44
C LYS A 290 9.22 26.81 -0.08
N ILE A 291 8.79 25.55 0.10
CA ILE A 291 7.47 25.09 -0.38
C ILE A 291 6.31 25.46 0.55
N GLY A 292 6.58 25.99 1.74
CA GLY A 292 5.54 26.30 2.73
C GLY A 292 4.90 25.05 3.37
N ALA A 293 5.67 23.97 3.54
CA ALA A 293 5.21 22.76 4.23
C ALA A 293 4.92 23.02 5.72
N GLY A 294 4.04 22.22 6.32
CA GLY A 294 3.77 22.28 7.76
C GLY A 294 2.84 23.41 8.16
N LYS A 295 1.70 23.57 7.50
CA LYS A 295 0.68 24.59 7.85
C LYS A 295 -0.09 24.26 9.12
N ARG A 296 -0.52 23.01 9.26
CA ARG A 296 -1.33 22.51 10.38
C ARG A 296 -0.57 21.50 11.25
N TRP A 297 0.36 20.78 10.65
CA TRP A 297 1.23 19.80 11.31
C TRP A 297 2.69 20.18 11.12
N PRO A 298 3.65 19.50 11.82
CA PRO A 298 5.06 19.74 11.60
C PRO A 298 5.47 19.54 10.13
N ALA A 299 6.34 20.42 9.61
CA ALA A 299 6.83 20.35 8.24
C ALA A 299 7.78 19.16 8.00
N LEU A 300 8.49 18.73 9.05
CA LEU A 300 9.55 17.72 8.99
C LEU A 300 9.37 16.64 10.03
N GLY A 301 9.61 15.40 9.61
CA GLY A 301 9.57 14.21 10.45
C GLY A 301 10.81 13.34 10.24
N PHE A 302 11.99 13.82 10.69
CA PHE A 302 13.22 13.04 10.64
C PHE A 302 13.07 11.71 11.38
N GLN A 303 13.39 10.60 10.72
CA GLN A 303 13.30 9.26 11.25
C GLN A 303 14.71 8.68 11.42
N ASN A 304 15.00 8.10 12.59
CA ASN A 304 16.26 7.38 12.81
C ASN A 304 16.23 6.04 12.06
N TYR A 305 17.25 5.76 11.26
CA TYR A 305 17.38 4.43 10.64
C TYR A 305 17.50 3.34 11.73
N ILE A 306 16.71 2.29 11.57
CA ILE A 306 16.72 1.11 12.43
C ILE A 306 16.82 -0.14 11.53
N PRO A 307 17.78 -1.04 11.77
CA PRO A 307 17.86 -2.30 11.05
C PRO A 307 16.73 -3.25 11.48
N TYR A 308 16.12 -3.92 10.51
CA TYR A 308 15.07 -4.91 10.73
C TYR A 308 15.52 -6.27 10.22
N LYS A 309 15.19 -7.34 10.97
CA LYS A 309 15.58 -8.73 10.67
C LYS A 309 15.20 -9.17 9.26
N PHE A 310 14.04 -8.75 8.77
CA PHE A 310 13.49 -9.12 7.46
C PHE A 310 13.52 -7.97 6.45
N GLY A 311 14.16 -6.85 6.82
CA GLY A 311 14.35 -5.71 5.95
C GLY A 311 15.67 -5.75 5.18
N ARG A 312 15.84 -4.75 4.33
CA ARG A 312 17.12 -4.47 3.72
C ARG A 312 17.97 -3.62 4.64
N ASN A 313 19.19 -4.08 4.90
CA ASN A 313 20.08 -3.43 5.84
C ASN A 313 21.39 -3.07 5.11
N PRO A 314 21.57 -1.81 4.66
CA PRO A 314 22.80 -1.40 3.98
C PRO A 314 23.99 -1.48 4.93
N THR A 315 25.06 -2.13 4.48
CA THR A 315 26.29 -2.36 5.28
C THR A 315 27.01 -1.09 5.68
N ILE A 316 26.81 -0.01 4.92
CA ILE A 316 27.41 1.32 5.16
C ILE A 316 26.64 2.15 6.21
N ALA A 317 25.45 1.70 6.63
CA ALA A 317 24.60 2.45 7.55
C ALA A 317 25.18 2.43 8.98
N LYS A 318 25.33 3.61 9.57
CA LYS A 318 25.65 3.77 10.98
C LYS A 318 24.34 3.93 11.78
N VAL A 319 24.08 3.00 12.68
CA VAL A 319 22.91 3.06 13.57
C VAL A 319 23.27 3.93 14.78
N LYS A 320 22.48 4.98 15.02
CA LYS A 320 22.61 5.77 16.25
C LYS A 320 21.57 5.39 17.30
N PRO A 321 21.96 5.34 18.59
CA PRO A 321 20.99 5.24 19.68
C PRO A 321 20.00 6.42 19.64
N PHE A 322 18.75 6.18 20.03
CA PHE A 322 17.73 7.23 20.03
C PHE A 322 18.11 8.46 20.86
N LYS A 323 18.85 8.27 21.98
CA LYS A 323 19.34 9.37 22.80
C LYS A 323 20.24 10.33 22.01
N GLU A 324 21.15 9.80 21.19
CA GLU A 324 22.04 10.59 20.33
C GLU A 324 21.28 11.22 19.17
N PHE A 325 20.35 10.47 18.57
CA PHE A 325 19.50 10.98 17.51
C PHE A 325 18.65 12.18 17.96
N TYR A 326 18.02 12.09 19.14
CA TYR A 326 17.24 13.20 19.68
C TYR A 326 18.12 14.38 20.14
N ALA A 327 19.36 14.13 20.60
CA ALA A 327 20.31 15.19 20.88
C ALA A 327 20.72 15.95 19.60
N TRP A 328 20.93 15.20 18.51
CA TRP A 328 21.22 15.76 17.18
C TRP A 328 20.06 16.61 16.68
N LEU A 329 18.80 16.16 16.80
CA LEU A 329 17.62 16.94 16.41
C LEU A 329 17.50 18.24 17.22
N ARG A 330 17.71 18.20 18.54
CA ARG A 330 17.68 19.42 19.38
C ARG A 330 18.75 20.42 18.97
N ASN A 331 19.96 19.96 18.69
CA ASN A 331 21.01 20.83 18.18
C ASN A 331 20.64 21.46 16.83
N LEU A 332 19.99 20.68 15.97
CA LEU A 332 19.47 21.18 14.67
C LEU A 332 18.37 22.22 14.89
N GLU A 333 17.44 22.01 15.84
CA GLU A 333 16.41 23.00 16.23
C GLU A 333 17.03 24.32 16.69
N GLU A 334 18.10 24.25 17.50
CA GLU A 334 18.82 25.42 18.04
C GLU A 334 19.52 26.20 16.93
N ARG A 335 20.22 25.51 16.02
CA ARG A 335 20.98 26.15 14.94
C ARG A 335 20.11 26.78 13.86
N THR A 336 18.99 26.14 13.53
CA THR A 336 18.16 26.54 12.38
C THR A 336 16.90 27.31 12.77
N GLY A 337 16.50 27.26 14.04
CA GLY A 337 15.23 27.82 14.52
C GLY A 337 14.00 27.07 14.05
N MET A 338 14.13 25.96 13.28
CA MET A 338 13.01 25.14 12.86
C MET A 338 12.54 24.26 14.03
N LYS A 339 11.27 24.42 14.44
CA LYS A 339 10.67 23.66 15.56
C LYS A 339 9.22 23.30 15.21
N PRO A 340 8.72 22.10 15.62
CA PRO A 340 9.46 21.04 16.28
C PRO A 340 10.15 20.11 15.29
N LEU A 341 11.37 19.65 15.56
CA LEU A 341 11.99 18.49 14.90
C LEU A 341 11.94 17.25 15.79
N VAL A 342 11.93 17.44 17.11
CA VAL A 342 11.63 16.37 18.08
C VAL A 342 10.11 16.22 18.18
N LEU A 343 9.56 15.34 17.36
CA LEU A 343 8.11 15.16 17.26
C LEU A 343 7.53 14.44 18.49
N LYS A 344 6.31 14.83 18.86
CA LYS A 344 5.50 14.24 19.92
C LYS A 344 4.10 13.89 19.38
N PRO A 345 3.41 12.90 19.98
CA PRO A 345 2.03 12.58 19.60
C PRO A 345 1.10 13.80 19.61
N SER A 346 1.27 14.72 20.55
CA SER A 346 0.47 15.94 20.67
C SER A 346 0.59 16.88 19.46
N HIS A 347 1.70 16.86 18.71
CA HIS A 347 1.86 17.66 17.50
C HIS A 347 0.94 17.21 16.36
N PHE A 348 0.39 16.01 16.46
CA PHE A 348 -0.53 15.42 15.48
C PHE A 348 -1.96 15.28 16.04
N GLY A 349 -2.25 15.79 17.25
CA GLY A 349 -3.53 15.53 17.90
C GLY A 349 -3.76 14.06 18.23
N MET A 350 -2.65 13.29 18.37
CA MET A 350 -2.74 11.87 18.66
C MET A 350 -3.04 11.65 20.14
N GLU A 351 -4.14 10.96 20.42
CA GLU A 351 -4.63 10.63 21.75
C GLU A 351 -4.59 9.13 21.99
N ARG A 352 -4.31 8.72 23.23
CA ARG A 352 -4.46 7.32 23.61
C ARG A 352 -5.94 6.95 23.64
N ARG A 353 -6.24 5.76 23.12
CA ARG A 353 -7.58 5.15 23.19
C ARG A 353 -7.45 3.67 23.46
N ASP A 354 -8.49 3.07 24.00
CA ASP A 354 -8.54 1.64 24.21
C ASP A 354 -8.29 0.89 22.90
N PHE A 355 -7.55 -0.20 22.99
CA PHE A 355 -7.35 -1.09 21.86
C PHE A 355 -8.65 -1.80 21.50
N ILE A 356 -8.80 -2.12 20.22
CA ILE A 356 -9.76 -3.15 19.81
C ILE A 356 -9.44 -4.41 20.63
N PRO A 357 -10.44 -5.04 21.27
CA PRO A 357 -10.20 -6.18 22.14
C PRO A 357 -9.35 -7.28 21.48
N LEU A 358 -8.28 -7.67 22.15
CA LEU A 358 -7.44 -8.79 21.70
C LEU A 358 -8.22 -10.08 21.77
N THR A 359 -8.25 -10.82 20.67
CA THR A 359 -9.02 -12.06 20.51
C THR A 359 -8.25 -13.29 21.00
N PHE A 360 -6.92 -13.24 20.94
CA PHE A 360 -6.06 -14.35 21.32
C PHE A 360 -5.00 -13.94 22.35
N ARG A 361 -4.50 -14.95 23.10
CA ARG A 361 -3.38 -14.77 24.05
C ARG A 361 -2.16 -15.55 23.57
N PRO A 362 -0.94 -15.08 23.84
CA PRO A 362 0.27 -15.86 23.57
C PRO A 362 0.22 -17.23 24.28
N GLY A 363 0.61 -18.29 23.56
CA GLY A 363 0.54 -19.68 24.03
C GLY A 363 -0.79 -20.38 23.80
N GLU A 364 -1.87 -19.64 23.53
CA GLU A 364 -3.18 -20.23 23.23
C GLU A 364 -3.12 -21.08 21.95
N VAL A 365 -3.78 -22.24 21.94
CA VAL A 365 -3.94 -23.10 20.77
C VAL A 365 -5.38 -22.99 20.28
N VAL A 366 -5.54 -22.56 19.02
CA VAL A 366 -6.84 -22.35 18.39
C VAL A 366 -7.00 -23.21 17.14
N LYS A 367 -8.23 -23.62 16.85
CA LYS A 367 -8.58 -24.19 15.54
C LYS A 367 -8.80 -23.04 14.57
N ALA A 368 -8.12 -23.07 13.44
CA ALA A 368 -8.20 -22.04 12.41
C ALA A 368 -8.34 -22.69 11.02
N GLU A 369 -8.96 -21.97 10.10
CA GLU A 369 -9.10 -22.35 8.69
C GLU A 369 -8.13 -21.51 7.86
N VAL A 370 -7.31 -22.15 7.05
CA VAL A 370 -6.40 -21.49 6.12
C VAL A 370 -7.21 -20.85 4.99
N VAL A 371 -7.11 -19.55 4.82
CA VAL A 371 -7.94 -18.78 3.88
C VAL A 371 -7.17 -18.16 2.72
N LEU A 372 -5.90 -17.83 2.93
CA LEU A 372 -5.03 -17.23 1.89
C LEU A 372 -3.58 -17.71 2.05
N PRO A 373 -2.80 -17.78 0.97
CA PRO A 373 -1.35 -17.87 1.10
C PRO A 373 -0.78 -16.58 1.69
N GLY A 374 0.30 -16.68 2.48
CA GLY A 374 1.04 -15.53 2.97
C GLY A 374 1.96 -14.91 1.91
N ARG A 375 2.68 -13.86 2.25
CA ARG A 375 3.55 -13.12 1.32
C ARG A 375 4.96 -13.70 1.21
N ILE A 376 5.36 -14.51 2.16
CA ILE A 376 6.67 -15.17 2.23
C ILE A 376 6.46 -16.67 2.05
N GLU A 377 7.46 -17.36 1.52
CA GLU A 377 7.42 -18.81 1.38
C GLU A 377 7.24 -19.52 2.72
N GLY A 378 6.33 -20.50 2.79
CA GLY A 378 6.00 -21.21 4.02
C GLY A 378 5.11 -20.44 5.00
N GLU A 379 4.51 -19.33 4.56
CA GLU A 379 3.58 -18.51 5.31
C GLU A 379 2.17 -18.67 4.76
N MET A 380 1.19 -18.93 5.64
CA MET A 380 -0.23 -18.96 5.29
C MET A 380 -1.01 -18.05 6.24
N LEU A 381 -2.16 -17.57 5.77
CA LEU A 381 -3.10 -16.81 6.59
C LEU A 381 -4.28 -17.71 6.95
N ALA A 382 -4.48 -17.89 8.24
CA ALA A 382 -5.61 -18.64 8.76
C ALA A 382 -6.58 -17.74 9.50
N LYS A 383 -7.89 -18.02 9.43
CA LYS A 383 -8.92 -17.28 10.17
C LYS A 383 -9.44 -18.07 11.36
N ALA A 384 -9.62 -17.37 12.48
CA ALA A 384 -10.32 -17.84 13.65
C ALA A 384 -10.97 -16.66 14.39
N ARG A 385 -12.17 -16.83 14.93
CA ARG A 385 -12.87 -15.81 15.74
C ARG A 385 -12.87 -14.42 15.07
N ASN A 386 -13.10 -14.37 13.77
CA ASN A 386 -13.12 -13.13 12.97
C ASN A 386 -11.80 -12.34 13.01
N ARG A 387 -10.66 -13.03 13.04
CA ARG A 387 -9.30 -12.47 12.95
C ARG A 387 -8.43 -13.32 12.06
N LEU A 388 -7.49 -12.66 11.37
CA LEU A 388 -6.40 -13.35 10.67
C LEU A 388 -5.26 -13.69 11.64
N ILE A 389 -4.63 -14.81 11.37
CA ILE A 389 -3.40 -15.28 12.04
C ILE A 389 -2.41 -15.61 10.93
N GLU A 390 -1.25 -14.97 10.96
CA GLU A 390 -0.10 -15.31 10.13
C GLU A 390 0.53 -16.60 10.68
N VAL A 391 0.42 -17.69 9.94
CA VAL A 391 0.95 -18.99 10.33
C VAL A 391 2.26 -19.23 9.59
N VAL A 392 3.35 -19.27 10.32
CA VAL A 392 4.70 -19.39 9.76
C VAL A 392 5.21 -20.82 9.84
N GLY A 393 5.96 -21.24 8.79
CA GLY A 393 6.57 -22.59 8.73
C GLY A 393 5.56 -23.71 8.54
N THR A 394 4.40 -23.44 7.94
CA THR A 394 3.37 -24.44 7.65
C THR A 394 3.44 -24.93 6.21
N ARG A 395 2.93 -26.16 5.97
CA ARG A 395 2.68 -26.74 4.65
C ARG A 395 1.19 -26.86 4.33
N ALA A 396 0.33 -26.33 5.20
CA ALA A 396 -1.11 -26.35 5.00
C ALA A 396 -1.50 -25.56 3.73
N GLU A 397 -2.59 -25.95 3.10
CA GLU A 397 -3.15 -25.34 1.90
C GLU A 397 -4.44 -24.59 2.22
N VAL A 398 -4.89 -23.72 1.31
CA VAL A 398 -6.15 -22.99 1.45
C VAL A 398 -7.32 -23.98 1.54
N GLY A 399 -8.14 -23.83 2.57
CA GLY A 399 -9.26 -24.72 2.92
C GLY A 399 -8.93 -25.69 4.05
N ASP A 400 -7.66 -25.86 4.41
CA ASP A 400 -7.28 -26.76 5.51
C ASP A 400 -7.72 -26.18 6.86
N ARG A 401 -8.07 -27.08 7.77
CA ARG A 401 -8.35 -26.78 9.18
C ARG A 401 -7.20 -27.26 10.04
N ILE A 402 -6.48 -26.33 10.62
CA ILE A 402 -5.26 -26.57 11.39
C ILE A 402 -5.42 -26.11 12.85
N ARG A 403 -4.53 -26.59 13.69
CA ARG A 403 -4.36 -26.08 15.06
C ARG A 403 -3.16 -25.16 15.07
N VAL A 404 -3.38 -23.94 15.56
CA VAL A 404 -2.34 -22.89 15.57
C VAL A 404 -2.07 -22.48 17.00
N ARG A 405 -0.81 -22.54 17.42
CA ARG A 405 -0.32 -21.95 18.68
C ARG A 405 0.03 -20.50 18.41
N ILE A 406 -0.64 -19.59 19.11
CA ILE A 406 -0.39 -18.16 19.02
C ILE A 406 0.95 -17.82 19.68
N VAL A 407 1.84 -17.19 18.94
CA VAL A 407 3.19 -16.79 19.40
C VAL A 407 3.23 -15.31 19.73
N ARG A 408 2.51 -14.48 18.97
CA ARG A 408 2.52 -13.02 19.08
C ARG A 408 1.14 -12.43 18.89
N THR A 409 0.84 -11.37 19.68
CA THR A 409 -0.47 -10.66 19.63
C THR A 409 -0.32 -9.14 19.67
N ARG A 410 0.90 -8.62 19.48
CA ARG A 410 1.19 -7.18 19.64
C ARG A 410 0.42 -6.35 18.62
N HIS A 411 -0.29 -5.32 19.06
CA HIS A 411 -1.13 -4.42 18.27
C HIS A 411 -2.26 -5.13 17.51
N GLY A 412 -2.78 -6.24 18.07
CA GLY A 412 -3.80 -7.02 17.38
C GLY A 412 -3.32 -7.76 16.12
N ILE A 413 -2.01 -7.79 15.86
CA ILE A 413 -1.38 -8.57 14.79
C ILE A 413 -1.01 -9.93 15.39
N TYR A 414 -1.53 -11.01 14.79
CA TYR A 414 -1.37 -12.35 15.33
C TYR A 414 -0.43 -13.18 14.47
N ILE A 415 0.59 -13.74 15.11
CA ILE A 415 1.52 -14.69 14.49
C ILE A 415 1.41 -16.00 15.27
N GLY A 416 1.38 -17.11 14.56
CA GLY A 416 1.32 -18.43 15.14
C GLY A 416 2.14 -19.46 14.37
N THR A 417 2.21 -20.65 14.96
CA THR A 417 2.82 -21.84 14.34
C THR A 417 1.84 -22.99 14.41
N GLU A 418 1.83 -23.82 13.40
CA GLU A 418 1.03 -25.06 13.37
C GLU A 418 1.51 -26.04 14.46
N VAL A 419 0.57 -26.79 15.10
CA VAL A 419 0.83 -27.78 16.18
C VAL A 419 -0.02 -29.03 16.04
#